data_b1c8d2eace8445f19cbe18cee9f22e14
#
_entry.id   b1c8d2eace8445f19cbe18cee9f22e14
#
_cell.length_a   1.000
_cell.length_b   1.000
_cell.length_c   1.000
_cell.angle_alpha   90.00
_cell.angle_beta   90.00
_cell.angle_gamma   90.00
#
_symmetry.space_group_name_H-M   'P 1'
#
loop_
_entity.id
_entity.type
_entity.pdbx_description
1 polymer ?
#
loop_
_entity_poly.entity_id
_entity_poly.type
_entity_poly.pdbx_seq_one_letter_code
_entity_poly.pdbx_strand_id
1 'polypeptide(L)'
;MSLKQWMGGLFAGLVWAVGAQAAGFETRPATPAPELKAQDLAGATKTLADYRGKVVLLNFWASWCPPCLREMPSMERLRDKMAGRPLVIVALDSAETRAEVDAFLAKMTLGFPILLDPDGSNTKRWKVFALPTTFLLDASGRIRYVLTGPTEWDEGEALAKVEALLAELPAQPPQ
;
A
#
# COMPACT_ATOMS: atom_id res chain seq x y z
N MET A 1 -8.35 20.09 73.42
CA MET A 1 -8.66 20.79 72.16
C MET A 1 -7.70 20.27 71.12
N SER A 2 -8.17 19.40 70.21
CA SER A 2 -7.32 18.69 69.25
C SER A 2 -7.69 19.13 67.85
N LEU A 3 -6.72 19.73 67.15
CA LEU A 3 -6.84 20.20 65.77
C LEU A 3 -6.47 19.04 64.85
N LYS A 4 -7.47 18.44 64.16
CA LYS A 4 -7.23 17.46 63.13
C LYS A 4 -6.91 18.15 61.81
N GLN A 5 -5.66 18.04 61.35
CA GLN A 5 -5.23 18.45 60.02
C GLN A 5 -5.76 17.49 58.95
N TRP A 6 -6.54 18.01 58.01
CA TRP A 6 -6.94 17.32 56.80
C TRP A 6 -5.82 17.49 55.75
N MET A 7 -5.10 16.40 55.46
CA MET A 7 -4.22 16.34 54.29
C MET A 7 -5.05 15.91 53.08
N GLY A 8 -5.46 16.85 52.25
CA GLY A 8 -6.05 16.58 50.95
C GLY A 8 -4.97 16.20 49.94
N GLY A 9 -4.88 14.93 49.62
CA GLY A 9 -4.01 14.45 48.53
C GLY A 9 -4.62 14.76 47.15
N LEU A 10 -3.96 15.66 46.43
CA LEU A 10 -4.23 15.88 45.00
C LEU A 10 -3.65 14.69 44.19
N PHE A 11 -4.52 13.78 43.78
CA PHE A 11 -4.18 12.79 42.76
C PHE A 11 -4.20 13.51 41.39
N ALA A 12 -3.05 13.92 40.89
CA ALA A 12 -2.87 14.34 39.53
C ALA A 12 -2.92 13.08 38.62
N GLY A 13 -4.09 12.83 38.05
CA GLY A 13 -4.26 11.76 37.05
C GLY A 13 -3.48 12.10 35.79
N LEU A 14 -2.38 11.38 35.51
CA LEU A 14 -1.69 11.40 34.23
C LEU A 14 -2.61 10.74 33.19
N VAL A 15 -3.28 11.57 32.39
CA VAL A 15 -3.97 11.09 31.18
C VAL A 15 -2.91 10.82 30.15
N TRP A 16 -2.60 9.53 29.93
CA TRP A 16 -1.81 9.10 28.78
C TRP A 16 -2.66 9.26 27.52
N ALA A 17 -2.41 10.32 26.76
CA ALA A 17 -2.94 10.45 25.42
C ALA A 17 -2.25 9.37 24.56
N VAL A 18 -2.95 8.26 24.29
CA VAL A 18 -2.54 7.31 23.27
C VAL A 18 -2.75 8.05 21.95
N GLY A 19 -1.71 8.69 21.46
CA GLY A 19 -1.69 9.26 20.12
C GLY A 19 -1.89 8.12 19.11
N ALA A 20 -3.02 8.13 18.41
CA ALA A 20 -3.17 7.32 17.21
C ALA A 20 -2.08 7.78 16.23
N GLN A 21 -1.03 6.97 16.07
CA GLN A 21 -0.03 7.21 15.05
C GLN A 21 -0.73 7.00 13.71
N ALA A 22 -0.90 8.08 12.97
CA ALA A 22 -1.30 8.00 11.57
C ALA A 22 -0.28 7.10 10.84
N ALA A 23 -0.77 6.17 10.04
CA ALA A 23 0.08 5.35 9.20
C ALA A 23 0.92 6.30 8.32
N GLY A 24 2.22 6.32 8.55
CA GLY A 24 3.16 7.17 7.81
C GLY A 24 3.96 6.35 6.82
N PHE A 25 4.42 6.99 5.76
CA PHE A 25 5.32 6.35 4.80
C PHE A 25 6.70 6.12 5.43
N GLU A 26 7.12 4.86 5.45
CA GLU A 26 8.49 4.50 5.78
C GLU A 26 9.36 4.70 4.53
N THR A 27 10.33 5.61 4.60
CA THR A 27 11.31 5.82 3.51
C THR A 27 12.38 4.74 3.54
N ARG A 28 12.67 4.17 2.39
CA ARG A 28 13.73 3.16 2.21
C ARG A 28 14.86 3.68 1.32
N PRO A 29 16.13 3.38 1.62
CA PRO A 29 17.26 3.81 0.81
C PRO A 29 17.37 2.94 -0.46
N ALA A 30 16.46 3.09 -1.44
CA ALA A 30 16.46 2.37 -2.72
C ALA A 30 16.81 0.86 -2.57
N THR A 31 16.13 0.18 -1.63
CA THR A 31 16.40 -1.22 -1.26
C THR A 31 15.96 -2.17 -2.38
N PRO A 32 16.79 -3.16 -2.78
CA PRO A 32 16.34 -4.19 -3.72
C PRO A 32 15.05 -4.87 -3.25
N ALA A 33 14.05 -4.92 -4.14
CA ALA A 33 12.80 -5.60 -3.84
C ALA A 33 13.00 -7.12 -3.81
N PRO A 34 12.28 -7.83 -2.93
CA PRO A 34 12.21 -9.30 -3.00
C PRO A 34 11.66 -9.75 -4.36
N GLU A 35 11.89 -11.00 -4.71
CA GLU A 35 11.28 -11.59 -5.90
C GLU A 35 9.75 -11.51 -5.79
N LEU A 36 9.11 -11.09 -6.89
CA LEU A 36 7.67 -11.21 -7.12
C LEU A 36 7.44 -12.23 -8.22
N LYS A 37 6.63 -13.25 -7.95
CA LYS A 37 6.17 -14.20 -8.95
C LYS A 37 4.74 -14.60 -8.60
N ALA A 38 3.78 -14.17 -9.41
CA ALA A 38 2.35 -14.40 -9.18
C ALA A 38 1.62 -14.55 -10.52
N GLN A 39 0.43 -15.14 -10.52
CA GLN A 39 -0.41 -15.23 -11.72
C GLN A 39 -1.38 -14.04 -11.75
N ASP A 40 -1.60 -13.50 -12.94
CA ASP A 40 -2.72 -12.57 -13.14
C ASP A 40 -4.04 -13.34 -13.34
N LEU A 41 -5.14 -12.58 -13.50
CA LEU A 41 -6.47 -13.15 -13.71
C LEU A 41 -6.60 -13.93 -15.04
N ALA A 42 -5.70 -13.76 -16.00
CA ALA A 42 -5.65 -14.56 -17.23
C ALA A 42 -4.80 -15.84 -17.07
N GLY A 43 -4.17 -16.04 -15.89
CA GLY A 43 -3.28 -17.17 -15.62
C GLY A 43 -1.83 -16.94 -16.09
N ALA A 44 -1.51 -15.75 -16.61
CA ALA A 44 -0.14 -15.43 -17.02
C ALA A 44 0.72 -15.13 -15.79
N THR A 45 1.93 -15.72 -15.74
CA THR A 45 2.89 -15.40 -14.68
C THR A 45 3.44 -14.00 -14.88
N LYS A 46 3.40 -13.19 -13.81
CA LYS A 46 3.96 -11.85 -13.72
C LYS A 46 5.09 -11.80 -12.71
N THR A 47 6.07 -10.96 -13.02
CA THR A 47 7.25 -10.70 -12.19
C THR A 47 7.54 -9.20 -12.15
N LEU A 48 8.44 -8.73 -11.29
CA LEU A 48 8.86 -7.32 -11.31
C LEU A 48 9.55 -6.91 -12.62
N ALA A 49 10.10 -7.85 -13.37
CA ALA A 49 10.73 -7.56 -14.66
C ALA A 49 9.72 -7.02 -15.69
N ASP A 50 8.46 -7.45 -15.61
CA ASP A 50 7.38 -7.01 -16.50
C ASP A 50 7.03 -5.53 -16.32
N TYR A 51 7.47 -4.93 -15.22
CA TYR A 51 7.18 -3.54 -14.85
C TYR A 51 8.41 -2.63 -14.89
N ARG A 52 9.55 -3.10 -15.42
CA ARG A 52 10.77 -2.29 -15.53
C ARG A 52 10.52 -1.01 -16.33
N GLY A 53 11.18 0.07 -15.94
CA GLY A 53 11.01 1.38 -16.55
C GLY A 53 9.78 2.16 -16.06
N LYS A 54 8.97 1.57 -15.18
CA LYS A 54 7.79 2.20 -14.58
C LYS A 54 7.95 2.32 -13.07
N VAL A 55 7.38 3.36 -12.48
CA VAL A 55 7.11 3.40 -11.04
C VAL A 55 6.02 2.38 -10.75
N VAL A 56 6.21 1.56 -9.72
CA VAL A 56 5.24 0.52 -9.34
C VAL A 56 4.65 0.83 -7.97
N LEU A 57 3.32 0.91 -7.90
CA LEU A 57 2.56 0.87 -6.67
C LEU A 57 2.10 -0.58 -6.48
N LEU A 58 2.81 -1.35 -5.64
CA LEU A 58 2.47 -2.74 -5.34
C LEU A 58 1.71 -2.78 -4.02
N ASN A 59 0.43 -3.06 -4.10
CA ASN A 59 -0.50 -3.10 -2.96
C ASN A 59 -0.85 -4.54 -2.61
N PHE A 60 -0.60 -4.95 -1.37
CA PHE A 60 -1.04 -6.22 -0.79
C PHE A 60 -2.39 -6.01 -0.12
N TRP A 61 -3.39 -6.78 -0.54
CA TRP A 61 -4.78 -6.64 -0.12
C TRP A 61 -5.51 -7.99 -0.01
N ALA A 62 -6.74 -7.97 0.46
CA ALA A 62 -7.65 -9.11 0.40
C ALA A 62 -9.11 -8.62 0.32
N SER A 63 -10.00 -9.45 -0.23
CA SER A 63 -11.42 -9.12 -0.41
C SER A 63 -12.19 -8.95 0.91
N TRP A 64 -11.73 -9.62 1.96
CA TRP A 64 -12.28 -9.54 3.31
C TRP A 64 -11.66 -8.42 4.18
N CYS A 65 -10.79 -7.59 3.62
CA CYS A 65 -10.07 -6.51 4.33
C CYS A 65 -10.77 -5.15 4.15
N PRO A 66 -11.63 -4.67 5.06
CA PRO A 66 -12.38 -3.44 4.86
C PRO A 66 -11.52 -2.19 4.64
N PRO A 67 -10.36 -1.99 5.33
CA PRO A 67 -9.50 -0.86 5.02
C PRO A 67 -8.89 -0.91 3.61
N CYS A 68 -8.58 -2.12 3.08
CA CYS A 68 -8.11 -2.28 1.72
C CYS A 68 -9.16 -1.81 0.70
N LEU A 69 -10.42 -2.20 0.92
CA LEU A 69 -11.51 -1.85 0.01
C LEU A 69 -11.81 -0.34 0.01
N ARG A 70 -11.58 0.33 1.13
CA ARG A 70 -11.78 1.79 1.22
C ARG A 70 -10.78 2.59 0.41
N GLU A 71 -9.54 2.13 0.27
CA GLU A 71 -8.51 2.85 -0.50
C GLU A 71 -8.58 2.62 -2.02
N MET A 72 -9.19 1.51 -2.49
CA MET A 72 -9.25 1.15 -3.91
C MET A 72 -9.84 2.23 -4.82
N PRO A 73 -10.91 2.95 -4.43
CA PRO A 73 -11.40 4.06 -5.26
C PRO A 73 -10.37 5.18 -5.48
N SER A 74 -9.52 5.47 -4.49
CA SER A 74 -8.46 6.45 -4.63
C SER A 74 -7.32 5.96 -5.54
N MET A 75 -7.05 4.64 -5.53
CA MET A 75 -6.11 4.01 -6.46
C MET A 75 -6.60 4.13 -7.92
N GLU A 76 -7.91 3.94 -8.16
CA GLU A 76 -8.52 4.15 -9.48
C GLU A 76 -8.39 5.62 -9.92
N ARG A 77 -8.68 6.58 -9.04
CA ARG A 77 -8.51 8.00 -9.34
C ARG A 77 -7.04 8.36 -9.61
N LEU A 78 -6.10 7.74 -8.85
CA LEU A 78 -4.66 7.90 -9.12
C LEU A 78 -4.31 7.36 -10.50
N ARG A 79 -4.77 6.15 -10.87
CA ARG A 79 -4.56 5.57 -12.21
C ARG A 79 -5.01 6.51 -13.31
N ASP A 80 -6.22 7.05 -13.18
CA ASP A 80 -6.80 7.96 -14.18
C ASP A 80 -6.02 9.30 -14.25
N LYS A 81 -5.66 9.85 -13.09
CA LYS A 81 -4.83 11.07 -12.98
C LYS A 81 -3.45 10.90 -13.63
N MET A 82 -2.90 9.68 -13.56
CA MET A 82 -1.57 9.35 -14.08
C MET A 82 -1.61 8.70 -15.48
N ALA A 83 -2.75 8.75 -16.17
CA ALA A 83 -2.87 8.19 -17.51
C ALA A 83 -1.79 8.74 -18.46
N GLY A 84 -1.12 7.85 -19.20
CA GLY A 84 -0.01 8.21 -20.10
C GLY A 84 1.35 8.41 -19.40
N ARG A 85 1.41 8.40 -18.07
CA ARG A 85 2.67 8.44 -17.31
C ARG A 85 3.17 7.01 -16.99
N PRO A 86 4.48 6.80 -16.81
CA PRO A 86 5.06 5.48 -16.53
C PRO A 86 4.83 5.04 -15.08
N LEU A 87 3.57 4.98 -14.67
CA LEU A 87 3.10 4.41 -13.39
C LEU A 87 2.31 3.14 -13.69
N VAL A 88 2.49 2.12 -12.88
CA VAL A 88 1.60 0.95 -12.82
C VAL A 88 1.18 0.68 -11.39
N ILE A 89 -0.11 0.48 -11.19
CA ILE A 89 -0.68 -0.01 -9.95
C ILE A 89 -0.86 -1.52 -10.11
N VAL A 90 -0.38 -2.29 -9.15
CA VAL A 90 -0.49 -3.74 -9.12
C VAL A 90 -1.06 -4.13 -7.76
N ALA A 91 -2.24 -4.72 -7.75
CA ALA A 91 -2.86 -5.24 -6.53
C ALA A 91 -2.60 -6.75 -6.43
N LEU A 92 -1.84 -7.16 -5.41
CA LEU A 92 -1.56 -8.55 -5.12
C LEU A 92 -2.51 -9.03 -4.03
N ASP A 93 -3.41 -9.91 -4.40
CA ASP A 93 -4.33 -10.56 -3.46
C ASP A 93 -3.58 -11.54 -2.57
N SER A 94 -3.81 -11.48 -1.26
CA SER A 94 -3.06 -12.21 -0.24
C SER A 94 -3.84 -13.38 0.31
N ALA A 95 -3.45 -14.59 -0.07
CA ALA A 95 -3.91 -15.87 0.47
C ALA A 95 -5.41 -16.18 0.25
N GLU A 96 -5.98 -15.70 -0.85
CA GLU A 96 -7.33 -16.09 -1.30
C GLU A 96 -7.26 -16.95 -2.56
N THR A 97 -8.28 -17.75 -2.75
CA THR A 97 -8.43 -18.54 -3.97
C THR A 97 -8.89 -17.64 -5.13
N ARG A 98 -8.64 -18.07 -6.34
CA ARG A 98 -9.14 -17.41 -7.54
C ARG A 98 -10.66 -17.18 -7.48
N ALA A 99 -11.42 -18.15 -6.97
CA ALA A 99 -12.89 -18.06 -6.91
C ALA A 99 -13.36 -16.97 -5.92
N GLU A 100 -12.67 -16.77 -4.80
CA GLU A 100 -12.97 -15.71 -3.85
C GLU A 100 -12.72 -14.34 -4.46
N VAL A 101 -11.58 -14.16 -5.13
CA VAL A 101 -11.25 -12.91 -5.82
C VAL A 101 -12.24 -12.62 -6.96
N ASP A 102 -12.61 -13.61 -7.77
CA ASP A 102 -13.62 -13.46 -8.83
C ASP A 102 -14.99 -13.07 -8.28
N ALA A 103 -15.41 -13.66 -7.14
CA ALA A 103 -16.66 -13.31 -6.48
C ALA A 103 -16.67 -11.86 -5.94
N PHE A 104 -15.51 -11.34 -5.53
CA PHE A 104 -15.34 -9.94 -5.16
C PHE A 104 -15.39 -9.03 -6.40
N LEU A 105 -14.64 -9.34 -7.45
CA LEU A 105 -14.56 -8.54 -8.67
C LEU A 105 -15.88 -8.48 -9.45
N ALA A 106 -16.77 -9.46 -9.24
CA ALA A 106 -18.16 -9.36 -9.74
C ALA A 106 -18.96 -8.20 -9.14
N LYS A 107 -18.51 -7.65 -7.99
CA LYS A 107 -19.17 -6.55 -7.28
C LYS A 107 -18.40 -5.22 -7.37
N MET A 108 -17.11 -5.28 -7.71
CA MET A 108 -16.23 -4.11 -7.80
C MET A 108 -15.31 -4.25 -9.00
N THR A 109 -15.47 -3.38 -9.99
CA THR A 109 -14.57 -3.33 -11.15
C THR A 109 -13.32 -2.53 -10.79
N LEU A 110 -12.15 -3.15 -11.00
CA LEU A 110 -10.84 -2.51 -10.85
C LEU A 110 -10.15 -2.47 -12.20
N GLY A 111 -9.61 -1.32 -12.57
CA GLY A 111 -8.97 -1.07 -13.86
C GLY A 111 -7.46 -1.28 -13.87
N PHE A 112 -6.87 -1.70 -12.75
CA PHE A 112 -5.46 -2.02 -12.64
C PHE A 112 -5.22 -3.54 -12.50
N PRO A 113 -4.02 -4.04 -12.81
CA PRO A 113 -3.65 -5.45 -12.70
C PRO A 113 -3.89 -6.04 -11.32
N ILE A 114 -4.58 -7.17 -11.28
CA ILE A 114 -4.75 -8.01 -10.09
C ILE A 114 -3.87 -9.25 -10.25
N LEU A 115 -3.06 -9.52 -9.24
CA LEU A 115 -2.25 -10.74 -9.13
C LEU A 115 -2.74 -11.58 -7.95
N LEU A 116 -2.54 -12.89 -8.04
CA LEU A 116 -2.99 -13.87 -7.06
C LEU A 116 -1.79 -14.47 -6.32
N ASP A 117 -1.87 -14.52 -4.99
CA ASP A 117 -0.90 -15.16 -4.10
C ASP A 117 -1.61 -16.19 -3.19
N PRO A 118 -2.24 -17.24 -3.76
CA PRO A 118 -3.16 -18.13 -3.03
C PRO A 118 -2.49 -18.90 -1.89
N ASP A 119 -1.19 -19.12 -1.94
CA ASP A 119 -0.41 -19.78 -0.90
C ASP A 119 0.28 -18.77 0.06
N GLY A 120 0.11 -17.48 -0.15
CA GLY A 120 0.72 -16.42 0.64
C GLY A 120 2.25 -16.35 0.55
N SER A 121 2.85 -16.98 -0.47
CA SER A 121 4.30 -17.07 -0.60
C SER A 121 4.97 -15.72 -0.86
N ASN A 122 4.36 -14.86 -1.69
CA ASN A 122 4.82 -13.49 -1.90
C ASN A 122 4.58 -12.64 -0.65
N THR A 123 3.40 -12.70 -0.06
CA THR A 123 3.04 -12.00 1.19
C THR A 123 4.08 -12.27 2.28
N LYS A 124 4.47 -13.53 2.47
CA LYS A 124 5.51 -13.94 3.41
C LYS A 124 6.91 -13.42 3.01
N ARG A 125 7.28 -13.57 1.73
CA ARG A 125 8.59 -13.14 1.21
C ARG A 125 8.79 -11.64 1.33
N TRP A 126 7.74 -10.85 1.11
CA TRP A 126 7.73 -9.39 1.24
C TRP A 126 7.55 -8.92 2.69
N LYS A 127 7.44 -9.87 3.64
CA LYS A 127 7.27 -9.60 5.09
C LYS A 127 6.08 -8.70 5.36
N VAL A 128 4.96 -8.96 4.68
CA VAL A 128 3.70 -8.28 4.92
C VAL A 128 3.00 -8.95 6.11
N PHE A 129 2.80 -8.20 7.19
CA PHE A 129 2.19 -8.68 8.44
C PHE A 129 0.82 -8.07 8.71
N ALA A 130 0.42 -7.07 7.95
CA ALA A 130 -0.88 -6.41 8.04
C ALA A 130 -1.34 -5.95 6.66
N LEU A 131 -2.66 -5.86 6.46
CA LEU A 131 -3.27 -5.38 5.22
C LEU A 131 -4.07 -4.10 5.47
N PRO A 132 -4.08 -3.17 4.52
CA PRO A 132 -3.22 -3.15 3.33
C PRO A 132 -1.77 -2.83 3.68
N THR A 133 -0.83 -3.32 2.90
CA THR A 133 0.55 -2.83 2.88
C THR A 133 0.94 -2.54 1.44
N THR A 134 1.46 -1.34 1.20
CA THR A 134 1.83 -0.88 -0.14
C THR A 134 3.31 -0.54 -0.21
N PHE A 135 3.96 -1.02 -1.26
CA PHE A 135 5.33 -0.69 -1.60
C PHE A 135 5.34 0.21 -2.84
N LEU A 136 6.02 1.35 -2.75
CA LEU A 136 6.34 2.15 -3.92
C LEU A 136 7.76 1.81 -4.38
N LEU A 137 7.86 1.35 -5.63
CA LEU A 137 9.12 0.99 -6.26
C LEU A 137 9.46 2.00 -7.35
N ASP A 138 10.76 2.31 -7.46
CA ASP A 138 11.28 3.10 -8.59
C ASP A 138 11.32 2.26 -9.88
N ALA A 139 11.61 2.90 -11.00
CA ALA A 139 11.65 2.25 -12.32
C ALA A 139 12.73 1.17 -12.46
N SER A 140 13.68 1.12 -11.56
CA SER A 140 14.66 0.05 -11.47
C SER A 140 14.18 -1.14 -10.60
N GLY A 141 12.96 -1.06 -10.05
CA GLY A 141 12.34 -2.08 -9.20
C GLY A 141 12.92 -2.12 -7.79
N ARG A 142 13.39 -0.99 -7.26
CA ARG A 142 13.87 -0.86 -5.88
C ARG A 142 12.78 -0.24 -5.01
N ILE A 143 12.62 -0.74 -3.80
CA ILE A 143 11.67 -0.17 -2.83
C ILE A 143 12.19 1.20 -2.37
N ARG A 144 11.33 2.21 -2.48
CA ARG A 144 11.60 3.58 -2.04
C ARG A 144 10.74 3.96 -0.83
N TYR A 145 9.50 3.51 -0.80
CA TYR A 145 8.59 3.77 0.32
C TYR A 145 7.75 2.54 0.63
N VAL A 146 7.40 2.39 1.90
CA VAL A 146 6.47 1.38 2.40
C VAL A 146 5.40 2.09 3.22
N LEU A 147 4.15 1.74 3.01
CA LEU A 147 3.03 2.19 3.83
C LEU A 147 2.26 0.96 4.34
N THR A 148 2.05 0.87 5.65
CA THR A 148 1.14 -0.09 6.26
C THR A 148 -0.11 0.64 6.74
N GLY A 149 -1.27 0.20 6.29
CA GLY A 149 -2.56 0.85 6.49
C GLY A 149 -3.04 1.60 5.25
N PRO A 150 -4.35 1.97 5.23
CA PRO A 150 -4.98 2.63 4.10
C PRO A 150 -4.60 4.10 3.99
N THR A 151 -4.67 4.62 2.76
CA THR A 151 -4.51 6.06 2.47
C THR A 151 -5.34 6.46 1.25
N GLU A 152 -5.50 7.78 1.04
CA GLU A 152 -5.99 8.33 -0.23
C GLU A 152 -4.80 8.51 -1.18
N TRP A 153 -4.77 7.71 -2.25
CA TRP A 153 -3.62 7.63 -3.16
C TRP A 153 -3.53 8.77 -4.16
N ASP A 154 -4.66 9.41 -4.46
CA ASP A 154 -4.77 10.50 -5.45
C ASP A 154 -4.56 11.90 -4.89
N GLU A 155 -4.16 12.02 -3.61
CA GLU A 155 -3.93 13.32 -2.95
C GLU A 155 -2.86 13.24 -1.86
N GLY A 156 -2.53 14.39 -1.28
CA GLY A 156 -1.67 14.51 -0.10
C GLY A 156 -0.26 13.92 -0.26
N GLU A 157 0.22 13.30 0.82
CA GLU A 157 1.58 12.72 0.86
C GLU A 157 1.74 11.54 -0.10
N ALA A 158 0.72 10.71 -0.25
CA ALA A 158 0.77 9.53 -1.12
C ALA A 158 0.99 9.93 -2.59
N LEU A 159 0.21 10.89 -3.08
CA LEU A 159 0.38 11.45 -4.42
C LEU A 159 1.78 12.08 -4.59
N ALA A 160 2.23 12.87 -3.61
CA ALA A 160 3.53 13.52 -3.67
C ALA A 160 4.69 12.50 -3.77
N LYS A 161 4.60 11.34 -3.07
CA LYS A 161 5.60 10.26 -3.17
C LYS A 161 5.62 9.63 -4.57
N VAL A 162 4.45 9.38 -5.15
CA VAL A 162 4.33 8.85 -6.52
C VAL A 162 4.92 9.84 -7.52
N GLU A 163 4.57 11.12 -7.42
CA GLU A 163 5.08 12.17 -8.32
C GLU A 163 6.59 12.36 -8.20
N ALA A 164 7.13 12.29 -6.97
CA ALA A 164 8.58 12.37 -6.75
C ALA A 164 9.33 11.24 -7.48
N LEU A 165 8.83 10.00 -7.43
CA LEU A 165 9.45 8.88 -8.15
C LEU A 165 9.32 9.02 -9.68
N LEU A 166 8.18 9.54 -10.16
CA LEU A 166 8.00 9.80 -11.58
C LEU A 166 8.91 10.92 -12.09
N ALA A 167 9.21 11.91 -11.26
CA ALA A 167 10.14 13.00 -11.61
C ALA A 167 11.61 12.54 -11.71
N GLU A 168 11.97 11.40 -11.12
CA GLU A 168 13.31 10.80 -11.25
C GLU A 168 13.53 10.13 -12.63
N LEU A 169 12.46 9.92 -13.39
CA LEU A 169 12.55 9.30 -14.71
C LEU A 169 13.04 10.31 -15.76
N PRO A 170 13.82 9.85 -16.76
CA PRO A 170 14.15 10.69 -17.90
C PRO A 170 12.90 11.25 -18.56
N ALA A 171 12.92 12.52 -18.97
CA ALA A 171 11.83 13.11 -19.73
C ALA A 171 11.51 12.24 -20.95
N GLN A 172 10.25 11.78 -21.04
CA GLN A 172 9.83 11.05 -22.24
C GLN A 172 9.80 12.03 -23.43
N PRO A 173 10.34 11.65 -24.60
CA PRO A 173 10.19 12.49 -25.79
C PRO A 173 8.69 12.64 -26.10
N PRO A 174 8.26 13.79 -26.63
CA PRO A 174 6.88 13.98 -27.04
C PRO A 174 6.49 12.92 -28.09
N GLN A 175 5.33 12.27 -27.84
CA GLN A 175 4.74 11.30 -28.78
C GLN A 175 4.08 12.02 -29.94
#